data_6ddc8c018f39161ad543c0c44efe6544
#
_entry.id   6ddc8c018f39161ad543c0c44efe6544
#
_cell.length_a   1.000
_cell.length_b   1.000
_cell.length_c   1.000
_cell.angle_alpha   90.00
_cell.angle_beta   90.00
_cell.angle_gamma   90.00
#
_symmetry.space_group_name_H-M   'P 1'
#
loop_
_entity.id
_entity.type
_entity.pdbx_description
1 polymer ?
#
loop_
_entity_poly.entity_id
_entity_poly.type
_entity_poly.pdbx_seq_one_letter_code
_entity_poly.pdbx_strand_id
1 'polypeptide(L)'
;YDFALYARRVGAFIDSLAAQPSVAGQLDVSAAREATAHWASAAAALDSALSVTLAAPSSPARSARLRAANEAMRAMEQHFLEDSGIPGRPWFKHVVYAPKYTYAAMALPGVQEAVDQGDWARARAQLAVVAAKLDAVAAATRAAVAE
;
A
#
# COMPACT_ATOMS: atom_id res chain seq x y z
N TYR A 1 -5.80 4.03 13.31
CA TYR A 1 -5.32 3.99 11.91
C TYR A 1 -6.52 4.05 10.98
N ASP A 2 -6.43 4.78 9.87
CA ASP A 2 -7.45 4.84 8.80
C ASP A 2 -6.84 4.22 7.52
N PHE A 3 -6.97 2.90 7.40
CA PHE A 3 -6.42 2.19 6.24
C PHE A 3 -7.22 2.44 4.96
N ALA A 4 -8.51 2.76 5.08
CA ALA A 4 -9.31 3.13 3.91
C ALA A 4 -8.81 4.47 3.32
N LEU A 5 -8.46 5.44 4.17
CA LEU A 5 -7.81 6.68 3.73
C LEU A 5 -6.44 6.40 3.10
N TYR A 6 -5.65 5.52 3.72
CA TYR A 6 -4.32 5.18 3.19
C TYR A 6 -4.42 4.51 1.81
N ALA A 7 -5.30 3.54 1.64
CA ALA A 7 -5.55 2.92 0.34
C ALA A 7 -5.95 3.95 -0.72
N ARG A 8 -6.88 4.86 -0.41
CA ARG A 8 -7.25 5.96 -1.32
C ARG A 8 -6.07 6.85 -1.68
N ARG A 9 -5.18 7.16 -0.74
CA ARG A 9 -3.97 7.95 -1.00
C ARG A 9 -3.03 7.25 -1.95
N VAL A 10 -2.79 5.95 -1.76
CA VAL A 10 -1.95 5.16 -2.66
C VAL A 10 -2.58 5.08 -4.06
N GLY A 11 -3.90 4.90 -4.14
CA GLY A 11 -4.64 4.97 -5.41
C GLY A 11 -4.42 6.30 -6.14
N ALA A 12 -4.51 7.42 -5.40
CA ALA A 12 -4.26 8.75 -5.98
C ALA A 12 -2.81 8.92 -6.50
N PHE A 13 -1.82 8.26 -5.89
CA PHE A 13 -0.45 8.27 -6.42
C PHE A 13 -0.34 7.51 -7.74
N ILE A 14 -1.00 6.35 -7.84
CA ILE A 14 -1.04 5.56 -9.08
C ILE A 14 -1.74 6.35 -10.19
N ASP A 15 -2.84 7.02 -9.87
CA ASP A 15 -3.57 7.86 -10.82
C ASP A 15 -2.74 9.09 -11.26
N SER A 16 -2.03 9.72 -10.32
CA SER A 16 -1.14 10.84 -10.62
C SER A 16 0.04 10.41 -11.51
N LEU A 17 0.59 9.22 -11.27
CA LEU A 17 1.61 8.62 -12.13
C LEU A 17 1.07 8.39 -13.55
N ALA A 18 -0.11 7.77 -13.67
CA ALA A 18 -0.73 7.46 -14.95
C ALA A 18 -1.13 8.71 -15.75
N ALA A 19 -1.42 9.82 -15.07
CA ALA A 19 -1.78 11.09 -15.69
C ALA A 19 -0.58 11.85 -16.29
N GLN A 20 0.65 11.42 -16.02
CA GLN A 20 1.85 12.07 -16.60
C GLN A 20 1.89 11.81 -18.11
N PRO A 21 2.07 12.86 -18.95
CA PRO A 21 2.11 12.68 -20.41
C PRO A 21 3.20 11.70 -20.88
N SER A 22 4.32 11.62 -20.18
CA SER A 22 5.41 10.69 -20.47
C SER A 22 5.04 9.24 -20.20
N VAL A 23 4.09 8.98 -19.31
CA VAL A 23 3.67 7.64 -18.90
C VAL A 23 2.55 7.09 -19.83
N ALA A 24 1.80 7.97 -20.47
CA ALA A 24 0.68 7.59 -21.33
C ALA A 24 1.14 6.59 -22.43
N GLY A 25 0.50 5.42 -22.48
CA GLY A 25 0.83 4.35 -23.41
C GLY A 25 2.12 3.56 -23.10
N GLN A 26 2.86 3.92 -22.04
CA GLN A 26 4.10 3.24 -21.65
C GLN A 26 3.91 2.26 -20.49
N LEU A 27 3.02 2.61 -19.54
CA LEU A 27 2.73 1.79 -18.36
C LEU A 27 1.23 1.47 -18.30
N ASP A 28 0.93 0.19 -18.12
CA ASP A 28 -0.40 -0.26 -17.71
C ASP A 28 -0.45 -0.32 -16.18
N VAL A 29 -1.26 0.56 -15.59
CA VAL A 29 -1.45 0.66 -14.13
C VAL A 29 -2.66 -0.13 -13.62
N SER A 30 -3.33 -0.90 -14.48
CA SER A 30 -4.60 -1.59 -14.15
C SER A 30 -4.45 -2.54 -12.96
N ALA A 31 -3.42 -3.38 -12.95
CA ALA A 31 -3.15 -4.31 -11.85
C ALA A 31 -2.91 -3.59 -10.50
N ALA A 32 -2.18 -2.48 -10.52
CA ALA A 32 -1.94 -1.71 -9.30
C ALA A 32 -3.21 -1.01 -8.79
N ARG A 33 -4.08 -0.53 -9.70
CA ARG A 33 -5.40 0.02 -9.36
C ARG A 33 -6.31 -1.05 -8.76
N GLU A 34 -6.36 -2.22 -9.36
CA GLU A 34 -7.15 -3.36 -8.86
C GLU A 34 -6.70 -3.78 -7.46
N ALA A 35 -5.40 -3.98 -7.26
CA ALA A 35 -4.84 -4.29 -5.96
C ALA A 35 -5.15 -3.22 -4.89
N THR A 36 -5.11 -1.94 -5.28
CA THR A 36 -5.51 -0.82 -4.40
C THR A 36 -7.00 -0.88 -4.04
N ALA A 37 -7.87 -1.20 -5.01
CA ALA A 37 -9.30 -1.35 -4.77
C ALA A 37 -9.61 -2.54 -3.84
N HIS A 38 -8.91 -3.65 -4.01
CA HIS A 38 -8.98 -4.80 -3.10
C HIS A 38 -8.60 -4.41 -1.67
N TRP A 39 -7.53 -3.64 -1.50
CA TRP A 39 -7.12 -3.17 -0.19
C TRP A 39 -8.14 -2.18 0.41
N ALA A 40 -8.63 -1.22 -0.37
CA ALA A 40 -9.65 -0.28 0.11
C ALA A 40 -10.93 -0.99 0.59
N SER A 41 -11.36 -2.02 -0.13
CA SER A 41 -12.50 -2.86 0.27
C SER A 41 -12.24 -3.63 1.58
N ALA A 42 -11.05 -4.24 1.70
CA ALA A 42 -10.65 -4.95 2.91
C ALA A 42 -10.54 -3.99 4.12
N ALA A 43 -10.01 -2.79 3.92
CA ALA A 43 -9.91 -1.76 4.95
C ALA A 43 -11.28 -1.29 5.43
N ALA A 44 -12.24 -1.07 4.54
CA ALA A 44 -13.60 -0.71 4.90
C ALA A 44 -14.30 -1.81 5.72
N ALA A 45 -14.06 -3.09 5.38
CA ALA A 45 -14.56 -4.21 6.14
C ALA A 45 -13.95 -4.27 7.55
N LEU A 46 -12.63 -4.02 7.68
CA LEU A 46 -11.95 -3.96 8.97
C LEU A 46 -12.50 -2.82 9.85
N ASP A 47 -12.68 -1.63 9.29
CA ASP A 47 -13.25 -0.48 10.01
C ASP A 47 -14.66 -0.78 10.52
N SER A 48 -15.48 -1.46 9.71
CA SER A 48 -16.82 -1.89 10.10
C SER A 48 -16.79 -2.92 11.24
N ALA A 49 -15.91 -3.93 11.14
CA ALA A 49 -15.75 -4.95 12.18
C ALA A 49 -15.25 -4.36 13.51
N LEU A 50 -14.28 -3.43 13.44
CA LEU A 50 -13.78 -2.72 14.61
C LEU A 50 -14.85 -1.83 15.25
N SER A 51 -15.67 -1.15 14.46
CA SER A 51 -16.78 -0.32 14.94
C SER A 51 -17.80 -1.16 15.73
N VAL A 52 -18.17 -2.33 15.22
CA VAL A 52 -19.04 -3.27 15.92
C VAL A 52 -18.39 -3.77 17.22
N THR A 53 -17.11 -4.12 17.16
CA THR A 53 -16.36 -4.59 18.34
C THR A 53 -16.27 -3.50 19.41
N LEU A 54 -16.05 -2.26 19.02
CA LEU A 54 -15.97 -1.10 19.93
C LEU A 54 -17.31 -0.76 20.57
N ALA A 55 -18.42 -0.97 19.88
CA ALA A 55 -19.77 -0.75 20.42
C ALA A 55 -20.22 -1.85 21.38
N ALA A 56 -19.60 -3.04 21.35
CA ALA A 56 -19.96 -4.16 22.22
C ALA A 56 -19.58 -3.86 23.70
N PRO A 57 -20.27 -4.44 24.70
CA PRO A 57 -19.90 -4.32 26.10
C PRO A 57 -18.46 -4.75 26.36
N SER A 58 -17.84 -4.12 27.35
CA SER A 58 -16.46 -4.46 27.74
C SER A 58 -16.38 -5.90 28.24
N SER A 59 -15.43 -6.67 27.71
CA SER A 59 -15.18 -8.06 28.10
C SER A 59 -13.72 -8.45 27.81
N PRO A 60 -13.19 -9.49 28.44
CA PRO A 60 -11.86 -10.02 28.10
C PRO A 60 -11.75 -10.42 26.62
N ALA A 61 -12.79 -11.02 26.05
CA ALA A 61 -12.85 -11.41 24.63
C ALA A 61 -12.77 -10.18 23.69
N ARG A 62 -13.56 -9.12 23.97
CA ARG A 62 -13.48 -7.85 23.24
C ARG A 62 -12.05 -7.26 23.31
N SER A 63 -11.45 -7.25 24.48
CA SER A 63 -10.09 -6.72 24.68
C SER A 63 -9.05 -7.54 23.93
N ALA A 64 -9.20 -8.86 23.89
CA ALA A 64 -8.30 -9.73 23.12
C ALA A 64 -8.41 -9.46 21.62
N ARG A 65 -9.62 -9.36 21.08
CA ARG A 65 -9.89 -9.04 19.68
C ARG A 65 -9.31 -7.68 19.26
N LEU A 66 -9.48 -6.64 20.09
CA LEU A 66 -8.92 -5.33 19.81
C LEU A 66 -7.38 -5.34 19.85
N ARG A 67 -6.76 -6.14 20.72
CA ARG A 67 -5.29 -6.30 20.72
C ARG A 67 -4.81 -6.99 19.45
N ALA A 68 -5.43 -8.10 19.05
CA ALA A 68 -5.08 -8.81 17.82
C ALA A 68 -5.19 -7.90 16.59
N ALA A 69 -6.30 -7.18 16.46
CA ALA A 69 -6.50 -6.21 15.39
C ALA A 69 -5.42 -5.11 15.41
N ASN A 70 -5.06 -4.57 16.56
CA ASN A 70 -4.00 -3.57 16.68
C ASN A 70 -2.62 -4.12 16.27
N GLU A 71 -2.32 -5.36 16.62
CA GLU A 71 -1.07 -6.02 16.20
C GLU A 71 -1.02 -6.21 14.69
N ALA A 72 -2.11 -6.73 14.10
CA ALA A 72 -2.24 -6.87 12.66
C ALA A 72 -2.09 -5.52 11.93
N MET A 73 -2.75 -4.47 12.41
CA MET A 73 -2.65 -3.13 11.85
C MET A 73 -1.22 -2.57 11.90
N ARG A 74 -0.49 -2.80 13.00
CA ARG A 74 0.92 -2.36 13.09
C ARG A 74 1.85 -3.15 12.17
N ALA A 75 1.53 -4.41 11.91
CA ALA A 75 2.32 -5.25 11.01
C ALA A 75 2.09 -4.91 9.53
N MET A 76 0.97 -4.28 9.16
CA MET A 76 0.63 -4.01 7.76
C MET A 76 1.69 -3.21 7.01
N GLU A 77 2.31 -2.23 7.66
CA GLU A 77 3.34 -1.39 7.04
C GLU A 77 4.56 -2.22 6.58
N GLN A 78 4.83 -3.35 7.22
CA GLN A 78 5.92 -4.27 6.83
C GLN A 78 5.67 -4.89 5.45
N HIS A 79 4.43 -5.03 5.01
CA HIS A 79 4.10 -5.57 3.70
C HIS A 79 4.49 -4.64 2.55
N PHE A 80 4.74 -3.35 2.80
CA PHE A 80 5.25 -2.41 1.80
C PHE A 80 6.77 -2.46 1.63
N LEU A 81 7.46 -3.29 2.41
CA LEU A 81 8.91 -3.41 2.31
C LEU A 81 9.29 -4.44 1.25
N GLU A 82 10.22 -4.07 0.38
CA GLU A 82 10.86 -4.94 -0.58
C GLU A 82 12.29 -5.22 -0.14
N ASP A 83 12.64 -6.50 0.04
CA ASP A 83 13.93 -6.90 0.63
C ASP A 83 15.14 -6.45 -0.21
N SER A 84 15.00 -6.49 -1.53
CA SER A 84 16.03 -6.01 -2.46
C SER A 84 16.16 -4.48 -2.47
N GLY A 85 15.19 -3.79 -1.89
CA GLY A 85 15.11 -2.33 -1.88
C GLY A 85 14.79 -1.75 -3.27
N ILE A 86 14.88 -0.41 -3.35
CA ILE A 86 14.67 0.31 -4.60
C ILE A 86 15.92 0.17 -5.48
N PRO A 87 15.80 -0.14 -6.79
CA PRO A 87 16.93 -0.19 -7.70
C PRO A 87 17.76 1.10 -7.66
N GLY A 88 19.08 0.95 -7.45
CA GLY A 88 20.00 2.09 -7.26
C GLY A 88 20.09 2.61 -5.83
N ARG A 89 19.17 2.24 -4.94
CA ARG A 89 19.15 2.61 -3.53
C ARG A 89 18.68 1.43 -2.65
N PRO A 90 19.40 0.32 -2.57
CA PRO A 90 18.94 -0.91 -1.92
C PRO A 90 18.65 -0.78 -0.41
N TRP A 91 19.14 0.29 0.24
CA TRP A 91 18.83 0.61 1.62
C TRP A 91 17.43 1.20 1.83
N PHE A 92 16.78 1.74 0.79
CA PHE A 92 15.37 2.12 0.82
C PHE A 92 14.50 0.95 0.41
N LYS A 93 13.71 0.44 1.33
CA LYS A 93 12.88 -0.76 1.12
C LYS A 93 11.41 -0.45 0.88
N HIS A 94 10.91 0.70 1.33
CA HIS A 94 9.50 1.02 1.27
C HIS A 94 9.07 1.42 -0.16
N VAL A 95 8.15 0.62 -0.75
CA VAL A 95 7.77 0.78 -2.17
C VAL A 95 6.82 1.94 -2.44
N VAL A 96 6.12 2.46 -1.41
CA VAL A 96 5.15 3.56 -1.56
C VAL A 96 5.80 4.92 -1.34
N TYR A 97 6.75 5.04 -0.40
CA TYR A 97 7.38 6.29 -0.03
C TYR A 97 8.89 6.18 0.11
N ALA A 98 9.60 7.15 -0.42
CA ALA A 98 11.00 7.41 -0.09
C ALA A 98 11.30 8.91 -0.16
N PRO A 99 12.31 9.43 0.55
CA PRO A 99 12.77 10.79 0.36
C PRO A 99 13.42 10.95 -1.02
N LYS A 100 13.13 12.06 -1.68
CA LYS A 100 13.90 12.55 -2.84
C LYS A 100 15.09 13.36 -2.34
N TYR A 101 16.05 13.70 -3.20
CA TYR A 101 17.26 14.46 -2.86
C TYR A 101 17.01 15.81 -2.16
N THR A 102 15.78 16.32 -2.19
CA THR A 102 15.37 17.63 -1.66
C THR A 102 14.51 17.55 -0.40
N TYR A 103 14.58 16.46 0.36
CA TYR A 103 13.71 16.20 1.52
C TYR A 103 12.19 16.06 1.19
N ALA A 104 11.79 16.25 -0.06
CA ALA A 104 10.42 16.00 -0.47
C ALA A 104 10.15 14.49 -0.49
N ALA A 105 8.99 14.08 0.01
CA ALA A 105 8.55 12.69 -0.14
C ALA A 105 8.25 12.40 -1.62
N MET A 106 8.80 11.29 -2.12
CA MET A 106 8.46 10.74 -3.43
C MET A 106 7.51 9.56 -3.24
N ALA A 107 6.39 9.59 -3.95
CA ALA A 107 5.49 8.46 -4.03
C ALA A 107 5.97 7.46 -5.09
N LEU A 108 5.77 6.16 -4.84
CA LEU A 108 6.13 5.07 -5.74
C LEU A 108 7.59 5.18 -6.26
N PRO A 109 8.57 5.31 -5.35
CA PRO A 109 9.92 5.78 -5.70
C PRO A 109 10.59 4.91 -6.76
N GLY A 110 10.50 3.58 -6.68
CA GLY A 110 11.10 2.68 -7.67
C GLY A 110 10.51 2.86 -9.08
N VAL A 111 9.20 3.15 -9.16
CA VAL A 111 8.52 3.41 -10.44
C VAL A 111 8.87 4.81 -10.95
N GLN A 112 8.71 5.84 -10.10
CA GLN A 112 8.91 7.22 -10.52
C GLN A 112 10.35 7.49 -10.96
N GLU A 113 11.35 6.96 -10.26
CA GLU A 113 12.76 7.09 -10.65
C GLU A 113 13.06 6.43 -11.99
N ALA A 114 12.42 5.30 -12.28
CA ALA A 114 12.55 4.64 -13.58
C ALA A 114 11.88 5.46 -14.69
N VAL A 115 10.71 6.05 -14.44
CA VAL A 115 10.02 6.97 -15.36
C VAL A 115 10.86 8.20 -15.64
N ASP A 116 11.43 8.84 -14.60
CA ASP A 116 12.28 10.03 -14.73
C ASP A 116 13.53 9.75 -15.59
N GLN A 117 13.98 8.49 -15.66
CA GLN A 117 15.12 8.05 -16.45
C GLN A 117 14.74 7.48 -17.83
N GLY A 118 13.44 7.37 -18.13
CA GLY A 118 12.94 6.75 -19.36
C GLY A 118 13.15 5.22 -19.42
N ASP A 119 13.46 4.57 -18.28
CA ASP A 119 13.65 3.12 -18.19
C ASP A 119 12.30 2.42 -17.98
N TRP A 120 11.58 2.25 -19.08
CA TRP A 120 10.24 1.67 -19.07
C TRP A 120 10.20 0.20 -18.67
N ALA A 121 11.27 -0.55 -18.92
CA ALA A 121 11.36 -1.95 -18.50
C ALA A 121 11.41 -2.03 -16.97
N ARG A 122 12.25 -1.21 -16.34
CA ARG A 122 12.34 -1.12 -14.89
C ARG A 122 11.07 -0.52 -14.29
N ALA A 123 10.48 0.51 -14.90
CA ALA A 123 9.22 1.08 -14.45
C ALA A 123 8.10 0.04 -14.36
N ARG A 124 7.95 -0.80 -15.39
CA ARG A 124 7.00 -1.92 -15.39
C ARG A 124 7.30 -2.95 -14.30
N ALA A 125 8.56 -3.34 -14.14
CA ALA A 125 8.96 -4.29 -13.11
C ALA A 125 8.67 -3.75 -11.70
N GLN A 126 8.99 -2.49 -11.42
CA GLN A 126 8.72 -1.87 -10.12
C GLN A 126 7.22 -1.68 -9.87
N LEU A 127 6.43 -1.36 -10.89
CA LEU A 127 4.97 -1.27 -10.76
C LEU A 127 4.35 -2.63 -10.43
N ALA A 128 4.86 -3.72 -10.99
CA ALA A 128 4.44 -5.07 -10.64
C ALA A 128 4.77 -5.41 -9.17
N VAL A 129 5.93 -4.99 -8.66
CA VAL A 129 6.27 -5.11 -7.22
C VAL A 129 5.27 -4.33 -6.37
N VAL A 130 4.94 -3.09 -6.72
CA VAL A 130 3.93 -2.29 -6.01
C VAL A 130 2.58 -3.02 -5.97
N ALA A 131 2.10 -3.53 -7.11
CA ALA A 131 0.82 -4.27 -7.17
C ALA A 131 0.84 -5.51 -6.26
N ALA A 132 1.91 -6.30 -6.31
CA ALA A 132 2.05 -7.49 -5.45
C ALA A 132 2.07 -7.14 -3.94
N LYS A 133 2.73 -6.04 -3.56
CA LYS A 133 2.73 -5.57 -2.16
C LYS A 133 1.35 -5.09 -1.73
N LEU A 134 0.61 -4.41 -2.59
CA LEU A 134 -0.77 -3.98 -2.33
C LEU A 134 -1.71 -5.18 -2.14
N ASP A 135 -1.58 -6.23 -2.95
CA ASP A 135 -2.34 -7.47 -2.78
C ASP A 135 -1.98 -8.18 -1.46
N ALA A 136 -0.71 -8.19 -1.07
CA ALA A 136 -0.29 -8.74 0.22
C ALA A 136 -0.90 -7.95 1.40
N VAL A 137 -0.91 -6.63 1.34
CA VAL A 137 -1.56 -5.77 2.34
C VAL A 137 -3.07 -6.02 2.37
N ALA A 138 -3.72 -6.15 1.21
CA ALA A 138 -5.14 -6.46 1.14
C ALA A 138 -5.46 -7.82 1.78
N ALA A 139 -4.63 -8.83 1.55
CA ALA A 139 -4.77 -10.14 2.17
C ALA A 139 -4.59 -10.08 3.70
N ALA A 140 -3.55 -9.39 4.19
CA ALA A 140 -3.32 -9.18 5.61
C ALA A 140 -4.47 -8.42 6.28
N THR A 141 -5.01 -7.39 5.60
CA THR A 141 -6.16 -6.62 6.09
C THR A 141 -7.41 -7.50 6.22
N ARG A 142 -7.67 -8.38 5.23
CA ARG A 142 -8.79 -9.35 5.31
C ARG A 142 -8.61 -10.34 6.46
N ALA A 143 -7.39 -10.83 6.68
CA ALA A 143 -7.12 -11.74 7.79
C ALA A 143 -7.41 -11.08 9.15
N ALA A 144 -7.07 -9.81 9.32
CA ALA A 144 -7.34 -9.05 10.54
C ALA A 144 -8.86 -8.85 10.83
N VAL A 145 -9.73 -8.97 9.83
CA VAL A 145 -11.20 -8.95 10.02
C VAL A 145 -11.70 -10.24 10.64
N ALA A 146 -11.03 -11.37 10.35
CA ALA A 146 -11.47 -12.71 10.78
C ALA A 146 -11.08 -13.04 12.24
N GLU A 147 -10.13 -12.31 12.80
CA GLU A 147 -9.67 -12.46 14.20
C GLU A 147 -10.58 -11.71 15.19
#